data_82d403164b2af251bb034de80339f42d
#
_entry.id   82d403164b2af251bb034de80339f42d
#
_cell.length_a   1.000
_cell.length_b   1.000
_cell.length_c   1.000
_cell.angle_alpha   90.00
_cell.angle_beta   90.00
_cell.angle_gamma   90.00
#
_symmetry.space_group_name_H-M   'P 1'
#
loop_
_entity.id
_entity.type
_entity.pdbx_description
1 polymer ?
#
loop_
_entity_poly.entity_id
_entity_poly.type
_entity_poly.pdbx_seq_one_letter_code
_entity_poly.pdbx_strand_id
1 'polypeptide(L)'
;TIAFTGDIGFDKYMEKKWEDEDLLASEITEFLTSADHVVANVEGPLVDNTATLTQAAEMRLMHTIHPDAEKVLRDIHADIWNLCNNHIMDAGQDGLALTLQEAKKFGAKTIGVGMNMKEAARPLILDEAGGIGLFAVGYQRGCKPAGKDKGTHPHGTLPGYP
;
A
#
# COMPACT_ATOMS: atom_id res chain seq x y z
N THR A 1 16.29 -2.36 13.96
CA THR A 1 15.24 -1.32 14.12
C THR A 1 14.23 -1.39 12.98
N ILE A 2 12.96 -1.11 13.28
CA ILE A 2 11.88 -1.02 12.30
C ILE A 2 11.17 0.33 12.52
N ALA A 3 11.15 1.16 11.48
CA ALA A 3 10.40 2.40 11.49
C ALA A 3 9.03 2.19 10.82
N PHE A 4 8.00 2.86 11.31
CA PHE A 4 6.67 2.86 10.73
C PHE A 4 6.28 4.29 10.38
N THR A 5 5.75 4.49 9.19
CA THR A 5 5.16 5.76 8.80
C THR A 5 3.64 5.73 8.96
N GLY A 6 3.01 6.89 8.89
CA GLY A 6 1.57 7.00 8.66
C GLY A 6 1.22 6.79 7.19
N ASP A 7 0.04 7.30 6.81
CA ASP A 7 -0.48 7.21 5.45
C ASP A 7 0.39 8.02 4.47
N ILE A 8 0.80 7.37 3.40
CA ILE A 8 1.51 8.00 2.28
C ILE A 8 0.60 7.94 1.07
N GLY A 9 0.14 9.09 0.64
CA GLY A 9 -0.74 9.25 -0.51
C GLY A 9 -0.39 10.50 -1.32
N PHE A 10 -0.64 10.45 -2.63
CA PHE A 10 -0.28 11.52 -3.56
C PHE A 10 -1.44 11.88 -4.50
N ASP A 11 -2.62 12.02 -3.94
CA ASP A 11 -3.80 12.47 -4.66
C ASP A 11 -4.16 13.94 -4.32
N LYS A 12 -5.08 14.51 -5.08
CA LYS A 12 -5.62 15.87 -4.85
C LYS A 12 -4.52 16.94 -4.75
N TYR A 13 -4.45 17.61 -3.60
CA TYR A 13 -3.47 18.69 -3.36
C TYR A 13 -2.02 18.18 -3.26
N MET A 14 -1.85 16.86 -3.10
CA MET A 14 -0.54 16.21 -3.10
C MET A 14 -0.12 15.76 -4.51
N GLU A 15 -1.00 15.88 -5.50
CA GLU A 15 -0.67 15.51 -6.88
C GLU A 15 0.58 16.24 -7.35
N LYS A 16 1.52 15.46 -7.91
CA LYS A 16 2.85 15.92 -8.37
C LYS A 16 3.78 16.49 -7.29
N LYS A 17 3.39 16.47 -6.02
CA LYS A 17 4.29 16.89 -4.94
C LYS A 17 5.51 15.99 -4.79
N TRP A 18 5.48 14.79 -5.35
CA TRP A 18 6.67 13.93 -5.41
C TRP A 18 7.81 14.51 -6.28
N GLU A 19 7.54 15.52 -7.11
CA GLU A 19 8.55 16.25 -7.89
C GLU A 19 9.27 17.32 -7.07
N ASP A 20 8.75 17.66 -5.90
CA ASP A 20 9.30 18.68 -5.01
C ASP A 20 10.47 18.09 -4.22
N GLU A 21 11.67 18.62 -4.45
CA GLU A 21 12.90 18.15 -3.77
C GLU A 21 12.89 18.42 -2.27
N ASP A 22 12.12 19.43 -1.83
CA ASP A 22 11.98 19.82 -0.43
C ASP A 22 10.74 19.21 0.24
N LEU A 23 10.10 18.21 -0.38
CA LEU A 23 8.89 17.59 0.16
C LEU A 23 9.09 17.02 1.56
N LEU A 24 10.25 16.43 1.80
CA LEU A 24 10.63 15.85 3.08
C LEU A 24 11.83 16.62 3.65
N ALA A 25 11.72 17.01 4.92
CA ALA A 25 12.86 17.55 5.63
C ALA A 25 13.99 16.50 5.73
N SER A 26 15.23 16.95 5.58
CA SER A 26 16.41 16.06 5.60
C SER A 26 16.49 15.21 6.87
N GLU A 27 16.09 15.77 8.01
CA GLU A 27 16.10 15.09 9.29
C GLU A 27 15.13 13.90 9.33
N ILE A 28 13.99 14.01 8.64
CA ILE A 28 13.01 12.92 8.52
C ILE A 28 13.57 11.81 7.62
N THR A 29 14.15 12.19 6.50
CA THR A 29 14.79 11.25 5.58
C THR A 29 15.94 10.51 6.27
N GLU A 30 16.83 11.22 6.96
CA GLU A 30 17.93 10.65 7.72
C GLU A 30 17.43 9.69 8.82
N PHE A 31 16.39 10.11 9.56
CA PHE A 31 15.80 9.27 10.59
C PHE A 31 15.25 7.96 10.03
N LEU A 32 14.45 8.02 8.96
CA LEU A 32 13.85 6.84 8.36
C LEU A 32 14.90 5.92 7.73
N THR A 33 15.84 6.49 6.97
CA THR A 33 16.90 5.70 6.31
C THR A 33 17.92 5.11 7.30
N SER A 34 17.95 5.55 8.55
CA SER A 34 18.75 4.94 9.61
C SER A 34 18.17 3.64 10.17
N ALA A 35 16.90 3.34 9.88
CA ALA A 35 16.29 2.11 10.30
C ALA A 35 16.70 0.94 9.40
N ASP A 36 16.72 -0.28 9.96
CA ASP A 36 16.99 -1.50 9.20
C ASP A 36 15.85 -1.83 8.23
N HIS A 37 14.61 -1.46 8.61
CA HIS A 37 13.40 -1.60 7.81
C HIS A 37 12.50 -0.40 7.98
N VAL A 38 11.83 0.01 6.91
CA VAL A 38 10.80 1.05 6.91
C VAL A 38 9.50 0.50 6.38
N VAL A 39 8.49 0.46 7.24
CA VAL A 39 7.13 0.05 6.90
C VAL A 39 6.32 1.29 6.54
N ALA A 40 5.95 1.42 5.29
CA ALA A 40 5.12 2.53 4.81
C ALA A 40 3.67 2.07 4.60
N ASN A 41 2.69 2.82 5.13
CA ASN A 41 1.31 2.63 4.72
C ASN A 41 1.08 3.36 3.40
N VAL A 42 1.09 2.61 2.30
CA VAL A 42 0.88 3.13 0.95
C VAL A 42 -0.62 3.21 0.71
N GLU A 43 -1.19 4.41 0.88
CA GLU A 43 -2.63 4.63 0.92
C GLU A 43 -3.23 4.80 -0.47
N GLY A 44 -3.54 3.70 -1.09
CA GLY A 44 -4.14 3.63 -2.42
C GLY A 44 -3.34 2.79 -3.41
N PRO A 45 -3.97 2.39 -4.53
CA PRO A 45 -3.29 1.64 -5.57
C PRO A 45 -2.36 2.54 -6.38
N LEU A 46 -1.19 1.98 -6.76
CA LEU A 46 -0.28 2.60 -7.71
C LEU A 46 -0.77 2.33 -9.13
N VAL A 47 -1.36 3.34 -9.74
CA VAL A 47 -1.89 3.24 -11.10
C VAL A 47 -1.63 4.53 -11.87
N ASP A 48 -1.28 4.40 -13.14
CA ASP A 48 -1.29 5.53 -14.05
C ASP A 48 -2.75 5.90 -14.37
N ASN A 49 -3.12 7.11 -14.00
CA ASN A 49 -4.49 7.58 -13.83
C ASN A 49 -5.33 7.64 -15.12
N THR A 50 -4.82 7.23 -16.25
CA THR A 50 -5.44 7.63 -17.52
C THR A 50 -6.31 6.58 -18.19
N ALA A 51 -6.25 5.30 -17.83
CA ALA A 51 -6.85 4.31 -18.71
C ALA A 51 -7.79 3.27 -18.07
N THR A 52 -7.79 3.08 -16.78
CA THR A 52 -8.45 1.92 -16.15
C THR A 52 -9.53 2.24 -15.13
N LEU A 53 -9.76 3.50 -14.85
CA LEU A 53 -10.82 3.90 -13.94
C LEU A 53 -12.16 3.81 -14.65
N THR A 54 -12.84 2.69 -14.50
CA THR A 54 -14.24 2.54 -14.90
C THR A 54 -15.11 3.61 -14.26
N GLN A 55 -16.28 3.88 -14.83
CA GLN A 55 -17.27 4.90 -14.40
C GLN A 55 -17.56 4.97 -12.88
N ALA A 56 -17.17 3.99 -12.09
CA ALA A 56 -17.22 4.04 -10.63
C ALA A 56 -16.28 5.07 -10.01
N ALA A 57 -15.26 5.49 -10.75
CA ALA A 57 -14.27 6.45 -10.32
C ALA A 57 -14.80 7.88 -10.21
N GLU A 58 -15.82 8.22 -10.99
CA GLU A 58 -16.35 9.59 -11.03
C GLU A 58 -17.16 9.98 -9.79
N MET A 59 -17.51 9.03 -8.94
CA MET A 59 -18.49 9.26 -7.88
C MET A 59 -17.97 9.23 -6.45
N ARG A 60 -16.69 8.96 -6.18
CA ARG A 60 -16.20 8.82 -4.81
C ARG A 60 -14.79 9.39 -4.60
N LEU A 61 -14.48 9.64 -3.34
CA LEU A 61 -13.15 9.93 -2.83
C LEU A 61 -12.23 8.73 -3.12
N MET A 62 -11.70 8.68 -4.33
CA MET A 62 -10.70 7.69 -4.71
C MET A 62 -9.32 8.23 -4.39
N HIS A 63 -8.52 7.38 -3.80
CA HIS A 63 -7.11 7.65 -3.59
C HIS A 63 -6.33 6.75 -4.54
N THR A 64 -5.60 7.36 -5.46
CA THR A 64 -4.68 6.65 -6.35
C THR A 64 -3.32 7.32 -6.27
N ILE A 65 -2.28 6.56 -6.45
CA ILE A 65 -0.90 7.04 -6.41
C ILE A 65 -0.32 6.87 -7.82
N HIS A 66 0.18 7.96 -8.40
CA HIS A 66 0.90 7.86 -9.67
C HIS A 66 2.21 7.07 -9.46
N PRO A 67 2.59 6.14 -10.34
CA PRO A 67 3.82 5.35 -10.17
C PRO A 67 5.09 6.18 -9.95
N ASP A 68 5.19 7.37 -10.55
CA ASP A 68 6.35 8.25 -10.34
C ASP A 68 6.53 8.70 -8.88
N ALA A 69 5.46 8.68 -8.07
CA ALA A 69 5.53 8.98 -6.64
C ALA A 69 6.31 7.92 -5.84
N GLU A 70 6.58 6.76 -6.45
CA GLU A 70 7.50 5.73 -5.91
C GLU A 70 8.87 6.33 -5.53
N LYS A 71 9.28 7.41 -6.19
CA LYS A 71 10.51 8.12 -5.83
C LYS A 71 10.56 8.46 -4.34
N VAL A 72 9.46 8.96 -3.78
CA VAL A 72 9.42 9.33 -2.34
C VAL A 72 9.55 8.10 -1.45
N LEU A 73 8.92 6.98 -1.81
CA LEU A 73 9.10 5.73 -1.08
C LEU A 73 10.55 5.24 -1.13
N ARG A 74 11.24 5.50 -2.22
CA ARG A 74 12.65 5.17 -2.39
C ARG A 74 13.55 6.07 -1.55
N ASP A 75 13.25 7.36 -1.51
CA ASP A 75 14.02 8.36 -0.75
C ASP A 75 13.99 8.07 0.77
N ILE A 76 12.90 7.48 1.28
CA ILE A 76 12.77 7.07 2.69
C ILE A 76 13.11 5.59 2.95
N HIS A 77 13.61 4.86 1.96
CA HIS A 77 13.92 3.43 2.04
C HIS A 77 12.74 2.54 2.46
N ALA A 78 11.51 2.86 2.02
CA ALA A 78 10.32 2.07 2.34
C ALA A 78 10.37 0.68 1.69
N ASP A 79 11.04 -0.26 2.33
CA ASP A 79 11.26 -1.63 1.85
C ASP A 79 10.07 -2.57 2.15
N ILE A 80 9.14 -2.14 3.00
CA ILE A 80 7.92 -2.89 3.34
C ILE A 80 6.71 -1.98 3.13
N TRP A 81 5.82 -2.38 2.22
CA TRP A 81 4.58 -1.66 1.96
C TRP A 81 3.42 -2.34 2.67
N ASN A 82 2.85 -1.63 3.65
CA ASN A 82 1.55 -1.99 4.19
C ASN A 82 0.47 -1.52 3.20
N LEU A 83 -0.24 -2.48 2.63
CA LEU A 83 -1.32 -2.24 1.69
C LEU A 83 -2.70 -2.58 2.30
N CYS A 84 -2.74 -2.86 3.62
CA CYS A 84 -3.98 -3.12 4.33
C CYS A 84 -4.67 -1.82 4.74
N ASN A 85 -5.18 -1.09 3.76
CA ASN A 85 -5.93 0.14 3.98
C ASN A 85 -7.24 0.15 3.20
N ASN A 86 -8.09 1.12 3.47
CA ASN A 86 -9.43 1.23 2.87
C ASN A 86 -9.40 1.70 1.42
N HIS A 87 -8.26 2.15 0.90
CA HIS A 87 -8.13 2.71 -0.44
C HIS A 87 -7.43 1.79 -1.45
N ILE A 88 -6.80 0.71 -1.01
CA ILE A 88 -6.06 -0.19 -1.91
C ILE A 88 -6.92 -0.77 -3.04
N MET A 89 -8.23 -0.84 -2.85
CA MET A 89 -9.17 -1.36 -3.84
C MET A 89 -9.88 -0.28 -4.65
N ASP A 90 -9.48 0.98 -4.54
CA ASP A 90 -10.15 2.08 -5.24
C ASP A 90 -10.06 1.97 -6.77
N ALA A 91 -9.02 1.33 -7.29
CA ALA A 91 -8.89 0.97 -8.70
C ALA A 91 -9.24 -0.50 -9.00
N GLY A 92 -9.94 -1.17 -8.12
CA GLY A 92 -10.38 -2.55 -8.29
C GLY A 92 -9.24 -3.59 -8.28
N GLN A 93 -9.54 -4.78 -8.80
CA GLN A 93 -8.57 -5.88 -8.83
C GLN A 93 -7.38 -5.60 -9.75
N ASP A 94 -7.61 -4.93 -10.86
CA ASP A 94 -6.55 -4.59 -11.81
C ASP A 94 -5.59 -3.58 -11.18
N GLY A 95 -6.11 -2.58 -10.46
CA GLY A 95 -5.30 -1.62 -9.71
C GLY A 95 -4.44 -2.30 -8.64
N LEU A 96 -5.01 -3.25 -7.90
CA LEU A 96 -4.24 -4.04 -6.95
C LEU A 96 -3.14 -4.86 -7.63
N ALA A 97 -3.47 -5.54 -8.73
CA ALA A 97 -2.50 -6.35 -9.47
C ALA A 97 -1.33 -5.50 -9.97
N LEU A 98 -1.61 -4.30 -10.49
CA LEU A 98 -0.59 -3.33 -10.89
C LEU A 98 0.25 -2.89 -9.69
N THR A 99 -0.38 -2.56 -8.56
CA THR A 99 0.34 -2.15 -7.34
C THR A 99 1.30 -3.24 -6.86
N LEU A 100 0.86 -4.49 -6.84
CA LEU A 100 1.73 -5.63 -6.48
C LEU A 100 2.88 -5.81 -7.47
N GLN A 101 2.65 -5.54 -8.75
CA GLN A 101 3.69 -5.56 -9.77
C GLN A 101 4.71 -4.44 -9.56
N GLU A 102 4.25 -3.21 -9.26
CA GLU A 102 5.15 -2.08 -8.96
C GLU A 102 5.94 -2.34 -7.67
N ALA A 103 5.30 -2.81 -6.60
CA ALA A 103 6.01 -3.19 -5.36
C ALA A 103 7.12 -4.22 -5.64
N LYS A 104 6.86 -5.21 -6.49
CA LYS A 104 7.86 -6.19 -6.92
C LYS A 104 9.01 -5.58 -7.72
N LYS A 105 8.72 -4.67 -8.64
CA LYS A 105 9.74 -3.94 -9.43
C LYS A 105 10.60 -3.05 -8.52
N PHE A 106 9.97 -2.41 -7.55
CA PHE A 106 10.63 -1.60 -6.53
C PHE A 106 11.56 -2.44 -5.65
N GLY A 107 11.23 -3.71 -5.44
CA GLY A 107 11.90 -4.61 -4.51
C GLY A 107 11.30 -4.60 -3.11
N ALA A 108 10.13 -3.99 -2.94
CA ALA A 108 9.44 -3.95 -1.66
C ALA A 108 8.76 -5.29 -1.34
N LYS A 109 8.74 -5.63 -0.05
CA LYS A 109 7.89 -6.67 0.51
C LYS A 109 6.51 -6.07 0.79
N THR A 110 5.43 -6.82 0.59
CA THR A 110 4.07 -6.34 0.85
C THR A 110 3.40 -7.11 1.97
N ILE A 111 2.59 -6.44 2.78
CA ILE A 111 1.79 -7.04 3.85
C ILE A 111 0.34 -6.59 3.77
N GLY A 112 -0.56 -7.47 4.22
CA GLY A 112 -1.98 -7.16 4.37
C GLY A 112 -2.78 -7.18 3.09
N VAL A 113 -2.24 -7.74 2.01
CA VAL A 113 -2.85 -7.77 0.69
C VAL A 113 -2.47 -9.03 -0.08
N GLY A 114 -3.31 -9.44 -1.01
CA GLY A 114 -3.07 -10.57 -1.90
C GLY A 114 -4.24 -10.81 -2.83
N MET A 115 -4.07 -11.68 -3.80
CA MET A 115 -5.13 -12.04 -4.76
C MET A 115 -6.19 -12.97 -4.15
N ASN A 116 -5.96 -13.43 -2.92
CA ASN A 116 -6.90 -14.23 -2.12
C ASN A 116 -6.60 -14.05 -0.63
N MET A 117 -7.52 -14.53 0.22
CA MET A 117 -7.41 -14.42 1.68
C MET A 117 -6.14 -15.01 2.27
N LYS A 118 -5.70 -16.14 1.75
CA LYS A 118 -4.51 -16.82 2.26
C LYS A 118 -3.26 -15.98 2.01
N GLU A 119 -3.20 -15.29 0.88
CA GLU A 119 -2.11 -14.38 0.56
C GLU A 119 -2.19 -13.12 1.41
N ALA A 120 -3.38 -12.48 1.48
CA ALA A 120 -3.58 -11.27 2.26
C ALA A 120 -3.30 -11.45 3.76
N ALA A 121 -3.60 -12.62 4.31
CA ALA A 121 -3.36 -12.94 5.71
C ALA A 121 -1.95 -13.47 6.00
N ARG A 122 -1.06 -13.52 5.00
CA ARG A 122 0.29 -14.05 5.20
C ARG A 122 1.14 -13.05 5.99
N PRO A 123 1.73 -13.46 7.11
CA PRO A 123 2.70 -12.62 7.80
C PRO A 123 3.99 -12.52 6.97
N LEU A 124 4.64 -11.38 7.04
CA LEU A 124 6.02 -11.21 6.61
C LEU A 124 6.94 -11.52 7.79
N ILE A 125 7.84 -12.46 7.62
CA ILE A 125 8.84 -12.81 8.62
C ILE A 125 10.16 -12.15 8.26
N LEU A 126 10.71 -11.40 9.18
CA LEU A 126 12.04 -10.78 9.11
C LEU A 126 13.01 -11.63 9.92
N ASP A 127 13.62 -12.62 9.28
CA ASP A 127 14.54 -13.56 9.93
C ASP A 127 15.80 -12.85 10.41
N GLU A 128 16.30 -11.90 9.64
CA GLU A 128 17.45 -11.04 9.95
C GLU A 128 17.23 -10.17 11.19
N ALA A 129 15.98 -9.87 11.55
CA ALA A 129 15.58 -9.15 12.75
C ALA A 129 15.29 -10.06 13.96
N GLY A 130 15.75 -11.31 13.92
CA GLY A 130 15.52 -12.28 14.99
C GLY A 130 14.16 -12.97 14.94
N GLY A 131 13.56 -13.08 13.75
CA GLY A 131 12.30 -13.76 13.53
C GLY A 131 11.07 -12.91 13.87
N ILE A 132 11.13 -11.59 13.63
CA ILE A 132 9.97 -10.71 13.83
C ILE A 132 8.95 -10.96 12.72
N GLY A 133 7.70 -11.25 13.10
CA GLY A 133 6.57 -11.35 12.20
C GLY A 133 5.82 -10.03 12.10
N LEU A 134 5.65 -9.51 10.89
CA LEU A 134 4.78 -8.37 10.58
C LEU A 134 3.47 -8.87 10.00
N PHE A 135 2.38 -8.40 10.53
CA PHE A 135 1.03 -8.74 10.10
C PHE A 135 0.15 -7.50 10.08
N ALA A 136 -0.57 -7.30 9.00
CA ALA A 136 -1.48 -6.17 8.87
C ALA A 136 -2.94 -6.64 8.89
N VAL A 137 -3.76 -5.95 9.66
CA VAL A 137 -5.20 -6.17 9.79
C VAL A 137 -5.90 -4.84 9.63
N GLY A 138 -6.89 -4.80 8.76
CA GLY A 138 -7.73 -3.63 8.57
C GLY A 138 -9.20 -3.97 8.74
N TYR A 139 -9.95 -3.04 9.31
CA TYR A 139 -11.41 -3.09 9.35
C TYR A 139 -11.96 -1.89 8.59
N GLN A 140 -12.80 -2.15 7.61
CA GLN A 140 -13.53 -1.10 6.92
C GLN A 140 -15.04 -1.31 7.06
N ARG A 141 -15.71 -0.29 7.56
CA ARG A 141 -17.17 -0.29 7.67
C ARG A 141 -17.79 -0.34 6.27
N GLY A 142 -18.57 -1.38 5.99
CA GLY A 142 -19.23 -1.57 4.69
C GLY A 142 -18.39 -2.31 3.65
N CYS A 143 -17.21 -2.79 3.96
CA CYS A 143 -16.54 -3.76 3.12
C CYS A 143 -17.36 -5.03 3.00
N LYS A 144 -17.63 -5.44 1.76
CA LYS A 144 -18.18 -6.77 1.53
C LYS A 144 -17.06 -7.77 1.83
N PRO A 145 -17.29 -8.76 2.70
CA PRO A 145 -16.32 -9.81 2.90
C PRO A 145 -16.02 -10.46 1.56
N ALA A 146 -14.81 -10.96 1.40
CA ALA A 146 -14.42 -11.75 0.25
C ALA A 146 -15.44 -12.89 0.09
N GLY A 147 -16.26 -12.82 -0.95
CA GLY A 147 -17.35 -13.76 -1.14
C GLY A 147 -16.82 -15.17 -1.33
N LYS A 148 -17.50 -16.14 -0.74
CA LYS A 148 -17.17 -17.57 -0.84
C LYS A 148 -17.20 -18.11 -2.27
N ASP A 149 -17.84 -17.41 -3.20
CA ASP A 149 -18.25 -18.00 -4.47
C ASP A 149 -17.74 -17.36 -5.76
N LYS A 150 -16.95 -16.30 -5.71
CA LYS A 150 -16.30 -15.80 -6.94
C LYS A 150 -14.90 -15.34 -6.55
N GLY A 151 -14.00 -16.29 -6.49
CA GLY A 151 -12.61 -16.17 -6.15
C GLY A 151 -12.08 -14.76 -6.38
N THR A 152 -11.49 -14.21 -5.37
CA THR A 152 -10.74 -12.98 -5.48
C THR A 152 -11.52 -11.68 -5.22
N HIS A 153 -11.83 -11.41 -3.98
CA HIS A 153 -11.72 -10.04 -3.55
C HIS A 153 -10.46 -9.93 -2.70
N PRO A 154 -9.40 -9.39 -3.26
CA PRO A 154 -8.21 -9.08 -2.50
C PRO A 154 -8.55 -7.88 -1.61
N HIS A 155 -8.86 -8.16 -0.38
CA HIS A 155 -8.92 -7.17 0.66
C HIS A 155 -7.81 -7.48 1.63
N GLY A 156 -7.03 -6.50 1.95
CA GLY A 156 -6.16 -6.54 3.12
C GLY A 156 -6.95 -6.58 4.43
N THR A 157 -8.26 -6.72 4.34
CA THR A 157 -9.14 -6.93 5.49
C THR A 157 -9.38 -8.42 5.64
N LEU A 158 -9.08 -8.96 6.78
CA LEU A 158 -9.59 -10.26 7.17
C LEU A 158 -11.12 -10.18 7.18
N PRO A 159 -11.83 -11.06 6.43
CA PRO A 159 -13.28 -11.09 6.54
C PRO A 159 -13.64 -11.64 7.90
N GLY A 160 -14.58 -10.96 8.51
CA GLY A 160 -15.32 -11.54 9.59
C GLY A 160 -14.60 -11.54 10.92
N TYR A 161 -14.54 -10.35 11.49
CA TYR A 161 -14.76 -10.27 12.91
C TYR A 161 -16.20 -9.86 13.14
N PRO A 162 -16.92 -10.58 14.03
CA PRO A 162 -18.25 -10.19 14.45
C PRO A 162 -18.24 -8.84 15.12
#